data_4ba7423e7c275e4954a9b10dbf124076
#
_entry.id   4ba7423e7c275e4954a9b10dbf124076
#
_cell.length_a   1.000
_cell.length_b   1.000
_cell.length_c   1.000
_cell.angle_alpha   90.00
_cell.angle_beta   90.00
_cell.angle_gamma   90.00
#
_symmetry.space_group_name_H-M   'P 1'
#
loop_
_entity.id
_entity.type
_entity.pdbx_description
1 polymer ?
#
loop_
_entity_poly.entity_id
_entity_poly.type
_entity_poly.pdbx_seq_one_letter_code
_entity_poly.pdbx_strand_id
1 'polypeptide(L)'
;LDSIENTLTYEKASEIIDAFKAKTRLAAEKLLVINQPKLVVGLLVDELLRLPKSPSKPIIYSSILLNLQTSSAASNIFEPLIEEAIETLIPLLDSIDFSALEKFQDFIAHYISNQNFVWNWQSFLSRLPLAESQIVFVRGVIYKLVRLSDVDIVKAELPEPFHLYLPADPEAHLRFAEIEESVDNTDCQLIIDRINSRATNQAMKALLASKEICSSGDFLLQIFCECLFFQGAKSMLHITTYLERYFEIMSSISGLIILESLANVWKTSPQRISLLAQKLFQIKLVDYKELTQFCVGRIVKGDQYKDYNSLEWNLLNFIVDETLQSSKFEIVDIVFKEVDLLNRNIEKRSIEFLRREIKDLDEQQFSSIENVVRERLSTDISSLR
;
A
#
# COMPACT_ATOMS: atom_id res chain seq x y z
N LEU A 1 -5.67 -26.53 -19.56
CA LEU A 1 -4.70 -27.59 -19.87
C LEU A 1 -5.41 -28.65 -20.72
N ASP A 2 -5.30 -28.55 -22.05
CA ASP A 2 -6.14 -29.36 -23.01
C ASP A 2 -5.58 -30.76 -23.30
N SER A 3 -4.43 -31.10 -22.69
CA SER A 3 -3.82 -32.40 -22.89
C SER A 3 -3.13 -32.91 -21.61
N ILE A 4 -2.99 -34.22 -21.48
CA ILE A 4 -2.25 -34.90 -20.40
C ILE A 4 -0.80 -34.39 -20.38
N GLU A 5 -0.19 -34.19 -21.54
CA GLU A 5 1.17 -33.70 -21.69
C GLU A 5 1.31 -32.29 -21.09
N ASN A 6 0.38 -31.38 -21.36
CA ASN A 6 0.38 -30.04 -20.79
C ASN A 6 0.24 -30.08 -19.26
N THR A 7 -0.61 -30.96 -18.73
CA THR A 7 -0.78 -31.13 -17.29
C THR A 7 0.50 -31.64 -16.62
N LEU A 8 1.14 -32.66 -17.18
CA LEU A 8 2.41 -33.17 -16.65
C LEU A 8 3.53 -32.13 -16.74
N THR A 9 3.56 -31.34 -17.80
CA THR A 9 4.53 -30.24 -17.95
C THR A 9 4.30 -29.16 -16.92
N TYR A 10 3.03 -28.81 -16.67
CA TYR A 10 2.64 -27.84 -15.63
C TYR A 10 3.07 -28.30 -14.24
N GLU A 11 2.76 -29.55 -13.86
CA GLU A 11 3.17 -30.14 -12.58
C GLU A 11 4.69 -30.14 -12.42
N LYS A 12 5.43 -30.59 -13.43
CA LYS A 12 6.89 -30.59 -13.42
C LYS A 12 7.48 -29.19 -13.28
N ALA A 13 6.92 -28.20 -13.96
CA ALA A 13 7.37 -26.81 -13.84
C ALA A 13 7.08 -26.25 -12.45
N SER A 14 5.90 -26.52 -11.88
CA SER A 14 5.52 -26.12 -10.52
C SER A 14 6.44 -26.75 -9.47
N GLU A 15 6.77 -28.04 -9.59
CA GLU A 15 7.73 -28.71 -8.72
C GLU A 15 9.13 -28.08 -8.78
N ILE A 16 9.60 -27.69 -9.97
CA ILE A 16 10.87 -26.99 -10.13
C ILE A 16 10.84 -25.64 -9.41
N ILE A 17 9.76 -24.86 -9.57
CA ILE A 17 9.59 -23.57 -8.91
C ILE A 17 9.65 -23.75 -7.40
N ASP A 18 8.87 -24.68 -6.84
CA ASP A 18 8.83 -24.94 -5.41
C ASP A 18 10.18 -25.40 -4.85
N ALA A 19 10.86 -26.29 -5.55
CA ALA A 19 12.17 -26.81 -5.14
C ALA A 19 13.26 -25.73 -5.14
N PHE A 20 13.20 -24.78 -6.07
CA PHE A 20 14.26 -23.79 -6.29
C PHE A 20 13.84 -22.34 -6.01
N LYS A 21 12.67 -22.07 -5.39
CA LYS A 21 12.16 -20.72 -5.11
C LYS A 21 13.14 -19.79 -4.38
N ALA A 22 14.03 -20.32 -3.56
CA ALA A 22 15.09 -19.55 -2.90
C ALA A 22 16.27 -19.20 -3.82
N LYS A 23 16.35 -19.80 -5.02
CA LYS A 23 17.45 -19.66 -6.00
C LYS A 23 16.85 -19.47 -7.40
N THR A 24 16.21 -18.32 -7.62
CA THR A 24 15.41 -18.02 -8.83
C THR A 24 16.17 -18.20 -10.14
N ARG A 25 17.48 -17.92 -10.14
CA ARG A 25 18.34 -18.17 -11.31
C ARG A 25 18.45 -19.66 -11.63
N LEU A 26 18.63 -20.50 -10.61
CA LEU A 26 18.70 -21.96 -10.81
C LEU A 26 17.34 -22.53 -11.21
N ALA A 27 16.24 -21.99 -10.66
CA ALA A 27 14.89 -22.32 -11.10
C ALA A 27 14.72 -22.03 -12.60
N ALA A 28 15.12 -20.86 -13.07
CA ALA A 28 15.08 -20.48 -14.48
C ALA A 28 15.92 -21.45 -15.34
N GLU A 29 17.15 -21.75 -14.95
CA GLU A 29 18.02 -22.71 -15.66
C GLU A 29 17.37 -24.11 -15.78
N LYS A 30 16.66 -24.58 -14.76
CA LYS A 30 15.92 -25.86 -14.81
C LYS A 30 14.66 -25.79 -15.67
N LEU A 31 13.97 -24.66 -15.69
CA LEU A 31 12.79 -24.45 -16.53
C LEU A 31 13.13 -24.35 -18.02
N LEU A 32 14.34 -23.90 -18.38
CA LEU A 32 14.82 -23.91 -19.78
C LEU A 32 14.86 -25.29 -20.41
N VAL A 33 14.97 -26.36 -19.62
CA VAL A 33 14.97 -27.75 -20.10
C VAL A 33 13.56 -28.20 -20.55
N ILE A 34 12.54 -27.46 -20.15
CA ILE A 34 11.15 -27.77 -20.53
C ILE A 34 10.90 -27.27 -21.96
N ASN A 35 10.59 -28.16 -22.87
CA ASN A 35 10.38 -27.84 -24.29
C ASN A 35 9.00 -27.23 -24.61
N GLN A 36 8.45 -26.47 -23.67
CA GLN A 36 7.17 -25.75 -23.82
C GLN A 36 7.25 -24.36 -23.18
N PRO A 37 8.05 -23.42 -23.73
CA PRO A 37 8.31 -22.12 -23.11
C PRO A 37 7.07 -21.28 -22.88
N LYS A 38 6.06 -21.34 -23.78
CA LYS A 38 4.78 -20.62 -23.63
C LYS A 38 4.02 -21.11 -22.40
N LEU A 39 4.01 -22.40 -22.14
CA LEU A 39 3.36 -22.98 -20.96
C LEU A 39 4.09 -22.61 -19.67
N VAL A 40 5.42 -22.55 -19.71
CA VAL A 40 6.24 -22.10 -18.57
C VAL A 40 5.95 -20.65 -18.22
N VAL A 41 5.89 -19.74 -19.20
CA VAL A 41 5.53 -18.34 -18.98
C VAL A 41 4.10 -18.22 -18.45
N GLY A 42 3.14 -18.95 -19.07
CA GLY A 42 1.75 -18.97 -18.62
C GLY A 42 1.62 -19.44 -17.16
N LEU A 43 2.32 -20.50 -16.77
CA LEU A 43 2.34 -20.98 -15.38
C LEU A 43 2.87 -19.90 -14.41
N LEU A 44 4.01 -19.28 -14.73
CA LEU A 44 4.63 -18.28 -13.86
C LEU A 44 3.71 -17.07 -13.67
N VAL A 45 3.01 -16.64 -14.71
CA VAL A 45 2.04 -15.53 -14.64
C VAL A 45 0.78 -15.97 -13.87
N ASP A 46 0.27 -17.19 -14.10
CA ASP A 46 -0.87 -17.75 -13.35
C ASP A 46 -0.58 -17.81 -11.85
N GLU A 47 0.56 -18.40 -11.48
CA GLU A 47 0.99 -18.50 -10.07
C GLU A 47 1.21 -17.12 -9.42
N LEU A 48 1.78 -16.16 -10.19
CA LEU A 48 1.98 -14.78 -9.73
C LEU A 48 0.65 -14.10 -9.41
N LEU A 49 -0.34 -14.24 -10.29
CA LEU A 49 -1.64 -13.57 -10.19
C LEU A 49 -2.69 -14.37 -9.41
N ARG A 50 -2.37 -15.60 -8.99
CA ARG A 50 -3.33 -16.52 -8.36
C ARG A 50 -4.01 -15.92 -7.15
N LEU A 51 -5.32 -16.17 -7.06
CA LEU A 51 -6.19 -15.75 -5.97
C LEU A 51 -6.56 -16.97 -5.08
N PRO A 52 -6.81 -16.76 -3.81
CA PRO A 52 -6.68 -15.50 -3.06
C PRO A 52 -5.23 -15.11 -2.83
N LYS A 53 -4.30 -16.07 -2.81
CA LYS A 53 -2.88 -15.89 -2.52
C LYS A 53 -2.01 -16.69 -3.49
N SER A 54 -0.92 -16.09 -3.93
CA SER A 54 0.10 -16.80 -4.70
C SER A 54 0.79 -17.85 -3.83
N PRO A 55 1.09 -19.07 -4.33
CA PRO A 55 1.74 -20.14 -3.56
C PRO A 55 3.10 -19.72 -2.98
N SER A 56 3.82 -18.86 -3.67
CA SER A 56 5.05 -18.21 -3.20
C SER A 56 4.92 -16.69 -3.34
N LYS A 57 5.87 -15.94 -2.76
CA LYS A 57 5.87 -14.47 -2.91
C LYS A 57 5.89 -14.07 -4.39
N PRO A 58 5.04 -13.15 -4.86
CA PRO A 58 4.96 -12.75 -6.28
C PRO A 58 6.30 -12.37 -6.90
N ILE A 59 7.20 -11.75 -6.11
CA ILE A 59 8.54 -11.37 -6.55
C ILE A 59 9.41 -12.57 -7.01
N ILE A 60 9.14 -13.77 -6.50
CA ILE A 60 9.88 -14.99 -6.89
C ILE A 60 9.57 -15.32 -8.35
N TYR A 61 8.28 -15.34 -8.73
CA TYR A 61 7.85 -15.61 -10.10
C TYR A 61 8.36 -14.54 -11.06
N SER A 62 8.25 -13.27 -10.66
CA SER A 62 8.79 -12.13 -11.42
C SER A 62 10.31 -12.26 -11.63
N SER A 63 11.06 -12.65 -10.61
CA SER A 63 12.50 -12.85 -10.71
C SER A 63 12.86 -14.05 -11.59
N ILE A 64 12.06 -15.12 -11.59
CA ILE A 64 12.26 -16.26 -12.50
C ILE A 64 12.02 -15.84 -13.94
N LEU A 65 10.94 -15.10 -14.24
CA LEU A 65 10.64 -14.56 -15.57
C LEU A 65 11.80 -13.70 -16.11
N LEU A 66 12.33 -12.78 -15.27
CA LEU A 66 13.49 -11.97 -15.64
C LEU A 66 14.76 -12.80 -15.90
N ASN A 67 15.02 -13.83 -15.08
CA ASN A 67 16.16 -14.71 -15.31
C ASN A 67 16.02 -15.53 -16.60
N LEU A 68 14.80 -15.93 -16.99
CA LEU A 68 14.53 -16.59 -18.27
C LEU A 68 14.80 -15.64 -19.44
N GLN A 69 14.33 -14.38 -19.36
CA GLN A 69 14.55 -13.36 -20.36
C GLN A 69 16.04 -12.99 -20.52
N THR A 70 16.78 -12.83 -19.43
CA THR A 70 18.19 -12.44 -19.46
C THR A 70 19.13 -13.59 -19.77
N SER A 71 18.62 -14.82 -19.92
CA SER A 71 19.43 -15.98 -20.30
C SER A 71 19.93 -15.86 -21.73
N SER A 72 21.24 -15.82 -21.93
CA SER A 72 21.87 -15.72 -23.25
C SER A 72 21.46 -16.86 -24.21
N ALA A 73 20.99 -17.98 -23.65
CA ALA A 73 20.57 -19.15 -24.44
C ALA A 73 19.12 -19.08 -24.93
N ALA A 74 18.25 -18.22 -24.33
CA ALA A 74 16.82 -18.29 -24.56
C ALA A 74 16.09 -16.92 -24.51
N SER A 75 16.81 -15.81 -24.40
CA SER A 75 16.20 -14.47 -24.35
C SER A 75 15.26 -14.21 -25.52
N ASN A 76 15.70 -14.54 -26.74
CA ASN A 76 14.93 -14.41 -27.98
C ASN A 76 13.62 -15.24 -28.01
N ILE A 77 13.46 -16.21 -27.09
CA ILE A 77 12.25 -17.03 -26.97
C ILE A 77 11.36 -16.48 -25.88
N PHE A 78 11.90 -16.18 -24.69
CA PHE A 78 11.12 -15.82 -23.51
C PHE A 78 10.67 -14.36 -23.50
N GLU A 79 11.49 -13.44 -24.01
CA GLU A 79 11.13 -12.02 -24.06
C GLU A 79 9.82 -11.77 -24.82
N PRO A 80 9.63 -12.25 -26.07
CA PRO A 80 8.36 -12.06 -26.78
C PRO A 80 7.17 -12.74 -26.09
N LEU A 81 7.38 -13.88 -25.41
CA LEU A 81 6.33 -14.57 -24.69
C LEU A 81 5.87 -13.83 -23.43
N ILE A 82 6.81 -13.20 -22.73
CA ILE A 82 6.49 -12.35 -21.56
C ILE A 82 5.73 -11.10 -22.01
N GLU A 83 6.17 -10.48 -23.11
CA GLU A 83 5.46 -9.34 -23.71
C GLU A 83 4.05 -9.74 -24.18
N GLU A 84 3.91 -10.89 -24.86
CA GLU A 84 2.60 -11.43 -25.26
C GLU A 84 1.67 -11.64 -24.04
N ALA A 85 2.21 -12.18 -22.94
CA ALA A 85 1.44 -12.38 -21.71
C ALA A 85 0.98 -11.05 -21.12
N ILE A 86 1.86 -10.04 -21.05
CA ILE A 86 1.52 -8.69 -20.58
C ILE A 86 0.42 -8.08 -21.47
N GLU A 87 0.59 -8.10 -22.79
CA GLU A 87 -0.36 -7.54 -23.75
C GLU A 87 -1.73 -8.23 -23.69
N THR A 88 -1.76 -9.51 -23.36
CA THR A 88 -3.00 -10.28 -23.18
C THR A 88 -3.76 -9.83 -21.92
N LEU A 89 -3.09 -9.38 -20.88
CA LEU A 89 -3.69 -8.94 -19.62
C LEU A 89 -4.22 -7.50 -19.66
N ILE A 90 -3.62 -6.63 -20.46
CA ILE A 90 -4.01 -5.20 -20.54
C ILE A 90 -5.49 -5.00 -20.89
N PRO A 91 -6.09 -5.69 -21.87
CA PRO A 91 -7.52 -5.57 -22.15
C PRO A 91 -8.44 -6.07 -21.04
N LEU A 92 -7.93 -6.88 -20.13
CA LEU A 92 -8.69 -7.49 -19.03
C LEU A 92 -8.67 -6.65 -17.73
N LEU A 93 -8.00 -5.49 -17.72
CA LEU A 93 -7.84 -4.66 -16.53
C LEU A 93 -9.16 -4.28 -15.84
N ASP A 94 -10.25 -4.12 -16.61
CA ASP A 94 -11.59 -3.83 -16.07
C ASP A 94 -12.20 -5.00 -15.27
N SER A 95 -11.76 -6.23 -15.55
CA SER A 95 -12.29 -7.48 -14.98
C SER A 95 -11.35 -8.15 -13.98
N ILE A 96 -10.10 -7.71 -13.90
CA ILE A 96 -9.11 -8.27 -12.97
C ILE A 96 -9.47 -7.89 -11.54
N ASP A 97 -9.42 -8.87 -10.62
CA ASP A 97 -9.53 -8.62 -9.19
C ASP A 97 -8.42 -7.67 -8.71
N PHE A 98 -8.76 -6.82 -7.76
CA PHE A 98 -7.84 -5.80 -7.25
C PHE A 98 -6.50 -6.38 -6.75
N SER A 99 -6.51 -7.50 -6.03
CA SER A 99 -5.27 -8.12 -5.54
C SER A 99 -4.41 -8.67 -6.69
N ALA A 100 -5.03 -9.21 -7.74
CA ALA A 100 -4.32 -9.61 -8.94
C ALA A 100 -3.77 -8.40 -9.70
N LEU A 101 -4.55 -7.29 -9.76
CA LEU A 101 -4.12 -6.03 -10.35
C LEU A 101 -2.86 -5.47 -9.65
N GLU A 102 -2.86 -5.47 -8.31
CA GLU A 102 -1.71 -5.00 -7.52
C GLU A 102 -0.47 -5.86 -7.76
N LYS A 103 -0.61 -7.19 -7.78
CA LYS A 103 0.48 -8.11 -8.12
C LYS A 103 0.98 -7.89 -9.56
N PHE A 104 0.07 -7.60 -10.49
CA PHE A 104 0.42 -7.30 -11.87
C PHE A 104 1.20 -5.96 -11.97
N GLN A 105 0.78 -4.93 -11.25
CA GLN A 105 1.52 -3.67 -11.16
C GLN A 105 2.92 -3.87 -10.55
N ASP A 106 3.05 -4.68 -9.49
CA ASP A 106 4.35 -5.01 -8.88
C ASP A 106 5.25 -5.75 -9.87
N PHE A 107 4.70 -6.70 -10.62
CA PHE A 107 5.42 -7.42 -11.65
C PHE A 107 5.93 -6.48 -12.75
N ILE A 108 5.06 -5.64 -13.31
CA ILE A 108 5.43 -4.70 -14.38
C ILE A 108 6.47 -3.68 -13.88
N ALA A 109 6.30 -3.13 -12.68
CA ALA A 109 7.28 -2.20 -12.12
C ALA A 109 8.64 -2.88 -11.90
N HIS A 110 8.66 -4.11 -11.38
CA HIS A 110 9.89 -4.90 -11.23
C HIS A 110 10.51 -5.24 -12.60
N TYR A 111 9.69 -5.60 -13.58
CA TYR A 111 10.13 -5.88 -14.93
C TYR A 111 10.80 -4.66 -15.58
N ILE A 112 10.12 -3.51 -15.59
CA ILE A 112 10.62 -2.26 -16.18
C ILE A 112 11.89 -1.78 -15.45
N SER A 113 11.94 -1.85 -14.12
CA SER A 113 13.12 -1.41 -13.35
C SER A 113 14.38 -2.22 -13.67
N ASN A 114 14.22 -3.47 -14.10
CA ASN A 114 15.34 -4.33 -14.56
C ASN A 114 15.68 -4.14 -16.04
N GLN A 115 14.90 -3.34 -16.78
CA GLN A 115 15.14 -2.92 -18.18
C GLN A 115 15.63 -1.47 -18.25
N ASN A 116 16.35 -0.98 -17.24
CA ASN A 116 16.80 0.41 -17.14
C ASN A 116 15.67 1.45 -17.29
N PHE A 117 14.47 1.11 -16.80
CA PHE A 117 13.24 1.91 -16.88
C PHE A 117 12.69 2.14 -18.27
N VAL A 118 13.25 1.48 -19.30
CA VAL A 118 12.76 1.53 -20.68
C VAL A 118 11.66 0.48 -20.88
N TRP A 119 10.51 0.89 -21.38
CA TRP A 119 9.41 -0.01 -21.73
C TRP A 119 8.60 0.52 -22.91
N ASN A 120 8.01 -0.39 -23.68
CA ASN A 120 7.13 -0.02 -24.77
C ASN A 120 5.71 0.32 -24.26
N TRP A 121 5.46 1.61 -24.06
CA TRP A 121 4.16 2.13 -23.63
C TRP A 121 3.10 2.18 -24.73
N GLN A 122 3.41 1.66 -25.96
CA GLN A 122 2.55 1.82 -27.14
C GLN A 122 1.14 1.27 -26.93
N SER A 123 1.00 0.18 -26.18
CA SER A 123 -0.30 -0.41 -25.86
C SER A 123 -1.23 0.54 -25.09
N PHE A 124 -0.69 1.40 -24.26
CA PHE A 124 -1.47 2.41 -23.55
C PHE A 124 -1.59 3.71 -24.36
N LEU A 125 -0.54 4.12 -25.05
CA LEU A 125 -0.57 5.31 -25.92
C LEU A 125 -1.62 5.21 -27.01
N SER A 126 -1.79 4.02 -27.61
CA SER A 126 -2.80 3.77 -28.66
C SER A 126 -4.24 3.78 -28.15
N ARG A 127 -4.45 3.71 -26.83
CA ARG A 127 -5.76 3.70 -26.16
C ARG A 127 -6.13 5.04 -25.52
N LEU A 128 -5.38 6.08 -25.76
CA LEU A 128 -5.70 7.41 -25.21
C LEU A 128 -7.01 7.96 -25.80
N PRO A 129 -7.90 8.57 -24.97
CA PRO A 129 -7.83 8.69 -23.52
C PRO A 129 -8.07 7.36 -22.81
N LEU A 130 -7.30 7.10 -21.75
CA LEU A 130 -7.37 5.84 -21.01
C LEU A 130 -8.70 5.68 -20.26
N ALA A 131 -9.19 4.44 -20.19
CA ALA A 131 -10.28 4.06 -19.28
C ALA A 131 -9.84 4.15 -17.80
N GLU A 132 -10.79 4.24 -16.87
CA GLU A 132 -10.50 4.41 -15.43
C GLU A 132 -9.58 3.31 -14.88
N SER A 133 -9.84 2.03 -15.22
CA SER A 133 -9.00 0.89 -14.83
C SER A 133 -7.56 0.99 -15.36
N GLN A 134 -7.41 1.45 -16.60
CA GLN A 134 -6.10 1.65 -17.22
C GLN A 134 -5.35 2.81 -16.54
N ILE A 135 -6.05 3.90 -16.16
CA ILE A 135 -5.47 5.00 -15.39
C ILE A 135 -4.97 4.49 -14.04
N VAL A 136 -5.79 3.71 -13.32
CA VAL A 136 -5.42 3.12 -12.02
C VAL A 136 -4.18 2.22 -12.18
N PHE A 137 -4.17 1.39 -13.24
CA PHE A 137 -3.03 0.51 -13.51
C PHE A 137 -1.75 1.30 -13.81
N VAL A 138 -1.79 2.21 -14.78
CA VAL A 138 -0.62 3.01 -15.21
C VAL A 138 -0.09 3.85 -14.06
N ARG A 139 -0.97 4.54 -13.33
CA ARG A 139 -0.59 5.33 -12.14
C ARG A 139 0.06 4.46 -11.07
N GLY A 140 -0.49 3.27 -10.80
CA GLY A 140 0.08 2.32 -9.83
C GLY A 140 1.47 1.83 -10.25
N VAL A 141 1.68 1.50 -11.52
CA VAL A 141 2.99 1.11 -12.06
C VAL A 141 4.00 2.26 -11.92
N ILE A 142 3.64 3.48 -12.35
CA ILE A 142 4.51 4.66 -12.26
C ILE A 142 4.89 4.94 -10.79
N TYR A 143 3.92 4.88 -9.89
CA TYR A 143 4.16 5.08 -8.46
C TYR A 143 5.16 4.06 -7.88
N LYS A 144 5.03 2.78 -8.29
CA LYS A 144 5.94 1.72 -7.89
C LYS A 144 7.34 1.89 -8.52
N LEU A 145 7.44 2.34 -9.77
CA LEU A 145 8.71 2.65 -10.43
C LEU A 145 9.47 3.77 -9.71
N VAL A 146 8.79 4.86 -9.35
CA VAL A 146 9.38 5.96 -8.58
C VAL A 146 9.89 5.49 -7.22
N ARG A 147 9.22 4.52 -6.60
CA ARG A 147 9.70 3.91 -5.34
C ARG A 147 10.94 3.04 -5.51
N LEU A 148 11.17 2.48 -6.69
CA LEU A 148 12.33 1.65 -7.02
C LEU A 148 13.53 2.46 -7.49
N SER A 149 13.34 3.75 -7.79
CA SER A 149 14.38 4.63 -8.34
C SER A 149 14.20 6.08 -7.88
N ASP A 150 14.42 7.00 -8.80
CA ASP A 150 14.24 8.44 -8.65
C ASP A 150 13.21 8.94 -9.66
N VAL A 151 12.45 9.99 -9.27
CA VAL A 151 11.43 10.61 -10.13
C VAL A 151 12.01 11.09 -11.48
N ASP A 152 13.20 11.68 -11.46
CA ASP A 152 13.80 12.22 -12.68
C ASP A 152 14.20 11.12 -13.67
N ILE A 153 14.70 9.98 -13.17
CA ILE A 153 15.04 8.81 -14.00
C ILE A 153 13.78 8.23 -14.62
N VAL A 154 12.72 8.03 -13.84
CA VAL A 154 11.45 7.50 -14.35
C VAL A 154 10.84 8.46 -15.35
N LYS A 155 10.85 9.76 -15.07
CA LYS A 155 10.29 10.80 -15.95
C LYS A 155 11.00 10.87 -17.30
N ALA A 156 12.31 10.68 -17.33
CA ALA A 156 13.09 10.72 -18.56
C ALA A 156 12.69 9.61 -19.56
N GLU A 157 12.29 8.44 -19.06
CA GLU A 157 11.92 7.28 -19.88
C GLU A 157 10.40 7.14 -20.08
N LEU A 158 9.60 7.96 -19.36
CA LEU A 158 8.15 7.90 -19.43
C LEU A 158 7.63 8.81 -20.56
N PRO A 159 6.70 8.34 -21.42
CA PRO A 159 6.06 9.19 -22.42
C PRO A 159 5.34 10.40 -21.80
N GLU A 160 5.45 11.55 -22.47
CA GLU A 160 4.90 12.84 -21.99
C GLU A 160 3.42 12.77 -21.54
N PRO A 161 2.49 12.06 -22.23
CA PRO A 161 1.10 11.95 -21.80
C PRO A 161 0.92 11.33 -20.41
N PHE A 162 1.91 10.59 -19.90
CA PHE A 162 1.85 9.92 -18.60
C PHE A 162 2.55 10.69 -17.48
N HIS A 163 3.22 11.82 -17.79
CA HIS A 163 3.84 12.69 -16.77
C HIS A 163 2.82 13.21 -15.75
N LEU A 164 1.55 13.34 -16.14
CA LEU A 164 0.47 13.75 -15.23
C LEU A 164 0.19 12.72 -14.10
N TYR A 165 0.66 11.49 -14.24
CA TYR A 165 0.52 10.43 -13.23
C TYR A 165 1.74 10.30 -12.31
N LEU A 166 2.80 11.09 -12.52
CA LEU A 166 3.94 11.12 -11.61
C LEU A 166 3.49 11.62 -10.22
N PRO A 167 3.96 10.98 -9.14
CA PRO A 167 3.68 11.47 -7.80
C PRO A 167 4.33 12.85 -7.61
N ALA A 168 3.70 13.68 -6.79
CA ALA A 168 4.30 14.93 -6.35
C ALA A 168 5.52 14.64 -5.45
N ASP A 169 6.44 15.60 -5.39
CA ASP A 169 7.61 15.49 -4.52
C ASP A 169 7.18 15.28 -3.04
N PRO A 170 7.86 14.38 -2.32
CA PRO A 170 7.51 14.04 -0.95
C PRO A 170 8.00 15.12 0.02
N GLU A 171 7.46 16.33 -0.09
CA GLU A 171 7.77 17.45 0.78
C GLU A 171 6.91 17.46 2.04
N ALA A 172 7.52 17.87 3.15
CA ALA A 172 6.78 18.11 4.38
C ALA A 172 6.18 19.52 4.35
N HIS A 173 4.89 19.63 4.61
CA HIS A 173 4.15 20.88 4.65
C HIS A 173 3.81 21.24 6.10
N LEU A 174 3.92 22.51 6.43
CA LEU A 174 3.51 23.04 7.73
C LEU A 174 2.48 24.13 7.49
N ARG A 175 1.19 23.78 7.50
CA ARG A 175 0.09 24.68 7.14
C ARG A 175 0.06 25.96 7.97
N PHE A 176 0.52 25.91 9.21
CA PHE A 176 0.52 27.05 10.12
C PHE A 176 1.64 28.06 9.83
N ALA A 177 2.67 27.68 9.05
CA ALA A 177 3.72 28.58 8.61
C ALA A 177 3.37 29.32 7.32
N GLU A 178 2.30 28.91 6.61
CA GLU A 178 1.92 29.51 5.32
C GLU A 178 1.25 30.89 5.46
N ILE A 179 0.72 31.23 6.65
CA ILE A 179 0.05 32.50 6.90
C ILE A 179 0.95 33.37 7.80
N GLU A 180 1.66 34.29 7.20
CA GLU A 180 2.48 35.25 7.95
C GLU A 180 1.60 36.10 8.88
N GLU A 181 2.15 36.43 10.06
CA GLU A 181 1.48 37.27 11.10
C GLU A 181 0.22 36.68 11.73
N SER A 182 -0.07 35.38 11.55
CA SER A 182 -1.17 34.71 12.27
C SER A 182 -0.73 34.32 13.69
N VAL A 183 -1.70 34.24 14.60
CA VAL A 183 -1.51 33.72 15.97
C VAL A 183 -0.95 32.30 15.92
N ASP A 184 -1.48 31.48 15.00
CA ASP A 184 -1.08 30.08 14.84
C ASP A 184 0.38 29.95 14.38
N ASN A 185 0.85 30.88 13.55
CA ASN A 185 2.25 30.95 13.14
C ASN A 185 3.15 31.29 14.33
N THR A 186 2.75 32.22 15.19
CA THR A 186 3.51 32.57 16.40
C THR A 186 3.63 31.37 17.34
N ASP A 187 2.55 30.65 17.61
CA ASP A 187 2.55 29.45 18.44
C ASP A 187 3.41 28.34 17.82
N CYS A 188 3.31 28.18 16.49
CA CYS A 188 4.10 27.24 15.71
C CYS A 188 5.61 27.52 15.85
N GLN A 189 6.05 28.79 15.71
CA GLN A 189 7.45 29.17 15.85
C GLN A 189 7.97 28.92 17.28
N LEU A 190 7.21 29.27 18.30
CA LEU A 190 7.57 28.99 19.70
C LEU A 190 7.78 27.49 19.94
N ILE A 191 6.89 26.63 19.40
CA ILE A 191 6.99 25.19 19.53
C ILE A 191 8.23 24.67 18.76
N ILE A 192 8.45 25.13 17.52
CA ILE A 192 9.61 24.76 16.70
C ILE A 192 10.92 25.13 17.40
N ASP A 193 11.03 26.32 17.94
CA ASP A 193 12.23 26.78 18.66
C ASP A 193 12.53 25.90 19.87
N ARG A 194 11.49 25.48 20.59
CA ARG A 194 11.63 24.53 21.71
C ARG A 194 12.05 23.14 21.25
N ILE A 195 11.51 22.64 20.13
CA ILE A 195 11.93 21.35 19.54
C ILE A 195 13.40 21.43 19.13
N ASN A 196 13.80 22.51 18.43
CA ASN A 196 15.17 22.72 17.94
C ASN A 196 16.17 22.88 19.07
N SER A 197 15.81 23.57 20.19
CA SER A 197 16.62 23.67 21.40
C SER A 197 16.67 22.36 22.20
N ARG A 198 16.05 21.28 21.72
CA ARG A 198 16.00 19.98 22.39
C ARG A 198 15.40 20.06 23.81
N ALA A 199 14.39 20.90 23.99
CA ALA A 199 13.70 21.04 25.26
C ALA A 199 13.22 19.69 25.80
N THR A 200 13.25 19.56 27.14
CA THR A 200 12.73 18.37 27.82
C THR A 200 11.20 18.28 27.68
N ASN A 201 10.65 17.09 27.91
CA ASN A 201 9.20 16.87 27.95
C ASN A 201 8.50 17.85 28.92
N GLN A 202 9.09 18.05 30.12
CA GLN A 202 8.56 18.97 31.12
C GLN A 202 8.60 20.44 30.65
N ALA A 203 9.69 20.88 30.02
CA ALA A 203 9.79 22.22 29.47
C ALA A 203 8.78 22.46 28.31
N MET A 204 8.54 21.46 27.48
CA MET A 204 7.53 21.54 26.44
C MET A 204 6.12 21.59 27.03
N LYS A 205 5.79 20.75 28.01
CA LYS A 205 4.50 20.81 28.74
C LYS A 205 4.27 22.18 29.37
N ALA A 206 5.31 22.77 29.96
CA ALA A 206 5.23 24.11 30.54
C ALA A 206 4.94 25.19 29.48
N LEU A 207 5.56 25.09 28.29
CA LEU A 207 5.28 25.98 27.18
C LEU A 207 3.82 25.85 26.72
N LEU A 208 3.34 24.62 26.45
CA LEU A 208 1.98 24.37 25.98
C LEU A 208 0.90 24.84 26.98
N ALA A 209 1.23 24.91 28.28
CA ALA A 209 0.36 25.43 29.34
C ALA A 209 0.59 26.94 29.64
N SER A 210 1.54 27.59 28.98
CA SER A 210 1.88 28.98 29.25
C SER A 210 0.93 29.95 28.59
N LYS A 211 0.93 31.21 29.06
CA LYS A 211 0.19 32.31 28.43
C LYS A 211 0.83 32.84 27.14
N GLU A 212 2.03 32.35 26.82
CA GLU A 212 2.75 32.71 25.59
C GLU A 212 2.08 32.06 24.37
N ILE A 213 1.41 30.91 24.57
CA ILE A 213 0.61 30.20 23.58
C ILE A 213 -0.81 30.75 23.60
N CYS A 214 -1.29 31.13 22.44
CA CYS A 214 -2.63 31.67 22.25
C CYS A 214 -3.67 30.63 21.86
N SER A 215 -3.24 29.57 21.16
CA SER A 215 -4.08 28.43 20.78
C SER A 215 -4.41 27.54 21.96
N SER A 216 -5.51 26.79 21.90
CA SER A 216 -5.92 25.93 23.02
C SER A 216 -6.62 24.65 22.54
N GLY A 217 -6.78 23.70 23.46
CA GLY A 217 -7.49 22.44 23.21
C GLY A 217 -6.86 21.60 22.11
N ASP A 218 -7.70 20.87 21.38
CA ASP A 218 -7.27 19.94 20.32
C ASP A 218 -6.51 20.65 19.20
N PHE A 219 -6.83 21.91 18.94
CA PHE A 219 -6.16 22.69 17.91
C PHE A 219 -4.69 22.95 18.24
N LEU A 220 -4.36 23.32 19.50
CA LEU A 220 -2.98 23.44 19.95
C LEU A 220 -2.25 22.11 19.84
N LEU A 221 -2.90 20.99 20.16
CA LEU A 221 -2.33 19.66 20.04
C LEU A 221 -2.03 19.29 18.59
N GLN A 222 -2.88 19.73 17.64
CA GLN A 222 -2.59 19.60 16.20
C GLN A 222 -1.36 20.40 15.80
N ILE A 223 -1.24 21.68 16.22
CA ILE A 223 -0.06 22.51 15.94
C ILE A 223 1.20 21.82 16.47
N PHE A 224 1.16 21.32 17.70
CA PHE A 224 2.31 20.61 18.31
C PHE A 224 2.70 19.37 17.50
N CYS A 225 1.74 18.52 17.13
CA CYS A 225 1.96 17.31 16.34
C CYS A 225 2.54 17.63 14.96
N GLU A 226 1.96 18.63 14.26
CA GLU A 226 2.44 19.03 12.93
C GLU A 226 3.87 19.60 13.00
N CYS A 227 4.20 20.43 13.99
CA CYS A 227 5.56 20.94 14.22
C CYS A 227 6.55 19.80 14.46
N LEU A 228 6.15 18.79 15.25
CA LEU A 228 6.99 17.65 15.57
C LEU A 228 7.27 16.79 14.33
N PHE A 229 6.23 16.48 13.53
CA PHE A 229 6.37 15.72 12.28
C PHE A 229 7.18 16.51 11.25
N PHE A 230 6.95 17.80 11.11
CA PHE A 230 7.70 18.66 10.20
C PHE A 230 9.19 18.73 10.57
N GLN A 231 9.55 18.97 11.82
CA GLN A 231 10.94 18.97 12.27
C GLN A 231 11.61 17.60 12.13
N GLY A 232 10.83 16.52 12.28
CA GLY A 232 11.28 15.14 12.07
C GLY A 232 11.41 14.72 10.61
N ALA A 233 11.01 15.56 9.66
CA ALA A 233 10.87 15.19 8.24
C ALA A 233 12.18 14.74 7.56
N LYS A 234 13.34 15.11 8.10
CA LYS A 234 14.67 14.80 7.53
C LYS A 234 14.94 13.30 7.38
N SER A 235 14.49 12.47 8.32
CA SER A 235 14.63 11.01 8.24
C SER A 235 13.77 10.29 9.28
N MET A 236 13.55 8.97 9.07
CA MET A 236 12.87 8.10 10.06
C MET A 236 13.56 8.13 11.44
N LEU A 237 14.89 8.27 11.49
CA LEU A 237 15.62 8.36 12.75
C LEU A 237 15.30 9.67 13.49
N HIS A 238 15.24 10.80 12.78
CA HIS A 238 14.90 12.08 13.39
C HIS A 238 13.51 12.08 13.99
N ILE A 239 12.51 11.61 13.23
CA ILE A 239 11.13 11.57 13.72
C ILE A 239 10.98 10.60 14.90
N THR A 240 11.62 9.43 14.86
CA THR A 240 11.61 8.47 15.98
C THR A 240 12.21 9.09 17.24
N THR A 241 13.33 9.81 17.10
CA THR A 241 13.98 10.52 18.23
C THR A 241 13.07 11.58 18.85
N TYR A 242 12.29 12.30 18.03
CA TYR A 242 11.34 13.29 18.55
C TYR A 242 10.12 12.62 19.20
N LEU A 243 9.59 11.55 18.61
CA LEU A 243 8.51 10.76 19.20
C LEU A 243 8.89 10.17 20.56
N GLU A 244 10.11 9.63 20.68
CA GLU A 244 10.63 9.12 21.95
C GLU A 244 10.80 10.24 22.98
N ARG A 245 11.34 11.39 22.58
CA ARG A 245 11.56 12.53 23.50
C ARG A 245 10.25 13.07 24.05
N TYR A 246 9.22 13.19 23.22
CA TYR A 246 7.93 13.77 23.60
C TYR A 246 6.83 12.72 23.78
N PHE A 247 7.23 11.47 23.99
CA PHE A 247 6.30 10.33 24.11
C PHE A 247 5.21 10.56 25.14
N GLU A 248 5.55 11.13 26.30
CA GLU A 248 4.62 11.39 27.39
C GLU A 248 3.53 12.43 27.02
N ILE A 249 3.89 13.43 26.19
CA ILE A 249 2.91 14.39 25.68
C ILE A 249 2.06 13.71 24.60
N MET A 250 2.71 13.03 23.65
CA MET A 250 2.02 12.34 22.55
C MET A 250 1.03 11.29 23.06
N SER A 251 1.35 10.55 24.12
CA SER A 251 0.47 9.55 24.73
C SER A 251 -0.79 10.13 25.39
N SER A 252 -0.83 11.43 25.64
CA SER A 252 -2.03 12.12 26.15
C SER A 252 -2.92 12.69 25.05
N ILE A 253 -2.49 12.60 23.78
CA ILE A 253 -3.21 13.11 22.61
C ILE A 253 -3.98 11.95 21.98
N SER A 254 -5.21 12.22 21.50
CA SER A 254 -5.97 11.23 20.71
C SER A 254 -5.20 10.82 19.46
N GLY A 255 -5.13 9.51 19.19
CA GLY A 255 -4.48 8.99 18.01
C GLY A 255 -5.06 9.52 16.69
N LEU A 256 -6.34 9.90 16.65
CA LEU A 256 -6.95 10.54 15.50
C LEU A 256 -6.32 11.92 15.22
N ILE A 257 -6.08 12.74 16.26
CA ILE A 257 -5.41 14.04 16.11
C ILE A 257 -3.98 13.83 15.59
N ILE A 258 -3.28 12.83 16.12
CA ILE A 258 -1.92 12.48 15.70
C ILE A 258 -1.91 12.07 14.21
N LEU A 259 -2.83 11.20 13.79
CA LEU A 259 -2.92 10.71 12.41
C LEU A 259 -3.33 11.80 11.42
N GLU A 260 -4.29 12.66 11.79
CA GLU A 260 -4.70 13.79 10.96
C GLU A 260 -3.56 14.81 10.80
N SER A 261 -2.85 15.12 11.87
CA SER A 261 -1.67 15.99 11.83
C SER A 261 -0.57 15.42 10.94
N LEU A 262 -0.32 14.11 11.04
CA LEU A 262 0.61 13.39 10.16
C LEU A 262 0.21 13.52 8.69
N ALA A 263 -1.09 13.32 8.38
CA ALA A 263 -1.60 13.41 7.03
C ALA A 263 -1.53 14.83 6.45
N ASN A 264 -1.70 15.85 7.29
CA ASN A 264 -1.55 17.25 6.89
C ASN A 264 -0.09 17.58 6.50
N VAL A 265 0.87 17.13 7.31
CA VAL A 265 2.30 17.37 7.04
C VAL A 265 2.76 16.65 5.77
N TRP A 266 2.30 15.42 5.55
CA TRP A 266 2.74 14.58 4.43
C TRP A 266 1.67 14.42 3.34
N LYS A 267 0.83 15.44 3.11
CA LYS A 267 -0.29 15.38 2.14
C LYS A 267 0.13 14.93 0.73
N THR A 268 1.39 15.18 0.33
CA THR A 268 1.93 14.80 -0.98
C THR A 268 2.62 13.43 -0.98
N SER A 269 2.77 12.76 0.19
CA SER A 269 3.47 11.49 0.30
C SER A 269 2.68 10.43 1.10
N PRO A 270 1.67 9.77 0.49
CA PRO A 270 0.90 8.70 1.13
C PRO A 270 1.76 7.60 1.74
N GLN A 271 2.88 7.28 1.09
CA GLN A 271 3.82 6.27 1.58
C GLN A 271 4.44 6.64 2.92
N ARG A 272 4.86 7.90 3.11
CA ARG A 272 5.40 8.36 4.39
C ARG A 272 4.35 8.34 5.49
N ILE A 273 3.11 8.71 5.16
CA ILE A 273 1.98 8.59 6.10
C ILE A 273 1.81 7.13 6.52
N SER A 274 1.78 6.18 5.56
CA SER A 274 1.61 4.76 5.86
C SER A 274 2.72 4.22 6.78
N LEU A 275 3.99 4.48 6.45
CA LEU A 275 5.13 4.03 7.24
C LEU A 275 5.12 4.62 8.66
N LEU A 276 4.80 5.91 8.80
CA LEU A 276 4.75 6.56 10.10
C LEU A 276 3.54 6.14 10.92
N ALA A 277 2.37 5.96 10.31
CA ALA A 277 1.19 5.44 10.98
C ALA A 277 1.43 4.04 11.55
N GLN A 278 2.06 3.15 10.77
CA GLN A 278 2.49 1.83 11.26
C GLN A 278 3.48 1.94 12.41
N LYS A 279 4.43 2.89 12.35
CA LYS A 279 5.38 3.13 13.44
C LYS A 279 4.69 3.65 14.70
N LEU A 280 3.77 4.60 14.58
CA LEU A 280 2.95 5.11 15.69
C LEU A 280 2.14 4.00 16.36
N PHE A 281 1.58 3.10 15.56
CA PHE A 281 0.90 1.90 16.03
C PHE A 281 1.84 0.96 16.81
N GLN A 282 3.03 0.66 16.27
CA GLN A 282 4.03 -0.21 16.91
C GLN A 282 4.49 0.31 18.26
N ILE A 283 4.64 1.63 18.41
CA ILE A 283 5.00 2.27 19.68
C ILE A 283 3.79 2.60 20.58
N LYS A 284 2.58 2.16 20.19
CA LYS A 284 1.34 2.30 20.95
C LYS A 284 0.89 3.75 21.21
N LEU A 285 1.21 4.67 20.31
CA LEU A 285 0.64 6.02 20.30
C LEU A 285 -0.70 6.09 19.58
N VAL A 286 -1.00 5.09 18.76
CA VAL A 286 -2.26 4.93 18.02
C VAL A 286 -2.71 3.49 18.20
N ASP A 287 -4.00 3.28 18.39
CA ASP A 287 -4.59 1.96 18.49
C ASP A 287 -5.29 1.52 17.17
N TYR A 288 -5.76 0.25 17.13
CA TYR A 288 -6.46 -0.29 15.97
C TYR A 288 -7.73 0.47 15.61
N LYS A 289 -8.50 0.90 16.63
CA LYS A 289 -9.76 1.61 16.43
C LYS A 289 -9.51 2.97 15.81
N GLU A 290 -8.57 3.74 16.35
CA GLU A 290 -8.21 5.07 15.86
C GLU A 290 -7.66 5.00 14.43
N LEU A 291 -6.80 4.00 14.13
CA LEU A 291 -6.25 3.81 12.79
C LEU A 291 -7.35 3.43 11.79
N THR A 292 -8.29 2.53 12.19
CA THR A 292 -9.44 2.17 11.36
C THR A 292 -10.35 3.36 11.11
N GLN A 293 -10.69 4.12 12.17
CA GLN A 293 -11.52 5.33 12.06
C GLN A 293 -10.90 6.40 11.15
N PHE A 294 -9.58 6.58 11.23
CA PHE A 294 -8.84 7.47 10.35
C PHE A 294 -8.99 7.04 8.88
N CYS A 295 -8.75 5.76 8.56
CA CYS A 295 -8.86 5.23 7.20
C CYS A 295 -10.29 5.37 6.66
N VAL A 296 -11.27 4.90 7.43
CA VAL A 296 -12.69 4.93 7.07
C VAL A 296 -13.18 6.38 6.88
N GLY A 297 -12.84 7.28 7.81
CA GLY A 297 -13.22 8.69 7.72
C GLY A 297 -12.68 9.38 6.47
N ARG A 298 -11.50 9.00 6.00
CA ARG A 298 -10.91 9.54 4.76
C ARG A 298 -11.53 8.93 3.50
N ILE A 299 -11.80 7.63 3.50
CA ILE A 299 -12.50 6.94 2.39
C ILE A 299 -13.89 7.56 2.19
N VAL A 300 -14.62 7.86 3.28
CA VAL A 300 -15.96 8.48 3.19
C VAL A 300 -15.92 9.92 2.69
N LYS A 301 -14.94 10.70 3.14
CA LYS A 301 -14.80 12.13 2.77
C LYS A 301 -14.28 12.34 1.35
N GLY A 302 -13.58 11.34 0.78
CA GLY A 302 -13.00 11.41 -0.56
C GLY A 302 -13.66 10.43 -1.52
N ASP A 303 -13.60 10.70 -2.83
CA ASP A 303 -13.96 9.72 -3.87
C ASP A 303 -12.92 8.58 -3.99
N GLN A 304 -12.09 8.39 -2.96
CA GLN A 304 -10.96 7.47 -2.96
C GLN A 304 -11.34 6.00 -2.73
N TYR A 305 -12.62 5.70 -2.50
CA TYR A 305 -13.10 4.32 -2.40
C TYR A 305 -12.87 3.50 -3.68
N LYS A 306 -12.57 4.16 -4.79
CA LYS A 306 -12.22 3.53 -6.06
C LYS A 306 -10.72 3.30 -6.24
N ASP A 307 -9.87 3.93 -5.45
CA ASP A 307 -8.42 3.79 -5.52
C ASP A 307 -7.90 2.88 -4.41
N TYR A 308 -7.86 1.58 -4.70
CA TYR A 308 -7.39 0.56 -3.77
C TYR A 308 -5.88 0.61 -3.50
N ASN A 309 -5.10 1.33 -4.30
CA ASN A 309 -3.71 1.67 -4.00
C ASN A 309 -3.60 2.87 -3.05
N SER A 310 -4.74 3.39 -2.58
CA SER A 310 -4.75 4.50 -1.66
C SER A 310 -4.08 4.14 -0.33
N LEU A 311 -3.63 5.18 0.36
CA LEU A 311 -3.08 5.09 1.70
C LEU A 311 -4.00 4.31 2.65
N GLU A 312 -5.29 4.60 2.56
CA GLU A 312 -6.32 4.09 3.46
C GLU A 312 -6.45 2.58 3.35
N TRP A 313 -6.50 2.05 2.12
CA TRP A 313 -6.56 0.61 1.90
C TRP A 313 -5.27 -0.10 2.30
N ASN A 314 -4.12 0.50 2.07
CA ASN A 314 -2.84 -0.06 2.52
C ASN A 314 -2.75 -0.17 4.06
N LEU A 315 -3.29 0.83 4.78
CA LEU A 315 -3.34 0.79 6.24
C LEU A 315 -4.38 -0.21 6.76
N LEU A 316 -5.54 -0.34 6.10
CA LEU A 316 -6.53 -1.37 6.46
C LEU A 316 -5.97 -2.78 6.25
N ASN A 317 -5.24 -3.03 5.14
CA ASN A 317 -4.52 -4.29 4.92
C ASN A 317 -3.53 -4.57 6.05
N PHE A 318 -2.74 -3.57 6.45
CA PHE A 318 -1.81 -3.71 7.57
C PHE A 318 -2.52 -4.09 8.87
N ILE A 319 -3.68 -3.47 9.18
CA ILE A 319 -4.47 -3.80 10.38
C ILE A 319 -4.93 -5.25 10.33
N VAL A 320 -5.42 -5.72 9.18
CA VAL A 320 -5.89 -7.10 8.99
C VAL A 320 -4.73 -8.08 9.18
N ASP A 321 -3.58 -7.84 8.55
CA ASP A 321 -2.40 -8.68 8.67
C ASP A 321 -1.91 -8.79 10.13
N GLU A 322 -1.83 -7.66 10.85
CA GLU A 322 -1.45 -7.63 12.27
C GLU A 322 -2.47 -8.38 13.15
N THR A 323 -3.76 -8.28 12.82
CA THR A 323 -4.83 -8.99 13.52
C THR A 323 -4.69 -10.48 13.35
N LEU A 324 -4.47 -10.95 12.12
CA LEU A 324 -4.29 -12.36 11.80
C LEU A 324 -3.05 -12.95 12.50
N GLN A 325 -1.93 -12.23 12.50
CA GLN A 325 -0.69 -12.66 13.16
C GLN A 325 -0.83 -12.69 14.69
N SER A 326 -1.58 -11.76 15.27
CA SER A 326 -1.73 -11.65 16.73
C SER A 326 -2.89 -12.48 17.28
N SER A 327 -3.70 -13.15 16.43
CA SER A 327 -4.92 -13.89 16.80
C SER A 327 -5.94 -13.06 17.60
N LYS A 328 -5.97 -11.75 17.40
CA LYS A 328 -6.87 -10.80 18.08
C LYS A 328 -8.11 -10.53 17.24
N PHE A 329 -8.96 -11.53 17.08
CA PHE A 329 -10.15 -11.47 16.20
C PHE A 329 -11.19 -10.41 16.61
N GLU A 330 -11.16 -9.91 17.85
CA GLU A 330 -11.98 -8.78 18.32
C GLU A 330 -11.77 -7.52 17.46
N ILE A 331 -10.57 -7.37 16.86
CA ILE A 331 -10.21 -6.25 16.02
C ILE A 331 -10.93 -6.33 14.67
N VAL A 332 -11.15 -7.53 14.15
CA VAL A 332 -11.95 -7.74 12.94
C VAL A 332 -13.35 -7.15 13.13
N ASP A 333 -13.94 -7.33 14.33
CA ASP A 333 -15.23 -6.75 14.67
C ASP A 333 -15.21 -5.20 14.68
N ILE A 334 -14.11 -4.61 15.15
CA ILE A 334 -13.93 -3.14 15.10
C ILE A 334 -13.83 -2.67 13.65
N VAL A 335 -13.00 -3.32 12.84
CA VAL A 335 -12.85 -2.99 11.41
C VAL A 335 -14.20 -3.11 10.70
N PHE A 336 -14.94 -4.20 10.94
CA PHE A 336 -16.26 -4.39 10.35
C PHE A 336 -17.26 -3.32 10.80
N LYS A 337 -17.30 -2.96 12.10
CA LYS A 337 -18.19 -1.91 12.61
C LYS A 337 -17.93 -0.56 11.96
N GLU A 338 -16.67 -0.22 11.79
CA GLU A 338 -16.32 1.05 11.17
C GLU A 338 -16.54 1.02 9.64
N VAL A 339 -16.32 -0.14 8.99
CA VAL A 339 -16.57 -0.33 7.56
C VAL A 339 -18.07 -0.40 7.26
N ASP A 340 -18.91 -0.95 8.15
CA ASP A 340 -20.37 -0.95 8.03
C ASP A 340 -20.97 0.48 8.04
N LEU A 341 -20.24 1.42 8.63
CA LEU A 341 -20.58 2.85 8.55
C LEU A 341 -20.28 3.45 7.17
N LEU A 342 -19.44 2.79 6.38
CA LEU A 342 -19.20 3.12 4.99
C LEU A 342 -20.41 2.71 4.15
N ASN A 343 -20.95 3.66 3.41
CA ASN A 343 -22.12 3.54 2.58
C ASN A 343 -22.21 2.20 1.81
N ARG A 344 -23.39 1.61 1.71
CA ARG A 344 -23.72 0.28 1.18
C ARG A 344 -23.06 -0.13 -0.15
N ASN A 345 -22.62 0.81 -0.95
CA ASN A 345 -21.91 0.54 -2.22
C ASN A 345 -20.45 0.08 -2.03
N ILE A 346 -19.86 0.32 -0.86
CA ILE A 346 -18.51 -0.12 -0.49
C ILE A 346 -18.58 -1.48 0.22
N GLU A 347 -19.71 -1.80 0.86
CA GLU A 347 -19.97 -3.03 1.62
C GLU A 347 -19.55 -4.30 0.89
N LYS A 348 -19.98 -4.44 -0.37
CA LYS A 348 -19.77 -5.68 -1.13
C LYS A 348 -18.28 -5.97 -1.35
N ARG A 349 -17.49 -4.95 -1.65
CA ARG A 349 -16.05 -5.07 -1.94
C ARG A 349 -15.21 -5.20 -0.67
N SER A 350 -15.58 -4.49 0.39
CA SER A 350 -14.92 -4.62 1.69
C SER A 350 -15.13 -6.00 2.32
N ILE A 351 -16.33 -6.58 2.16
CA ILE A 351 -16.64 -7.94 2.59
C ILE A 351 -15.87 -8.96 1.75
N GLU A 352 -15.76 -8.76 0.43
CA GLU A 352 -14.96 -9.63 -0.44
C GLU A 352 -13.48 -9.59 -0.08
N PHE A 353 -12.94 -8.41 0.24
CA PHE A 353 -11.59 -8.22 0.74
C PHE A 353 -11.35 -8.98 2.04
N LEU A 354 -12.19 -8.78 3.05
CA LEU A 354 -12.07 -9.44 4.35
C LEU A 354 -12.26 -10.96 4.25
N ARG A 355 -13.18 -11.45 3.40
CA ARG A 355 -13.35 -12.89 3.12
C ARG A 355 -12.11 -13.52 2.52
N ARG A 356 -11.35 -12.78 1.71
CA ARG A 356 -10.13 -13.27 1.07
C ARG A 356 -9.00 -13.45 2.09
N GLU A 357 -8.78 -12.47 2.96
CA GLU A 357 -7.74 -12.53 4.00
C GLU A 357 -8.07 -13.59 5.08
N ILE A 358 -9.36 -13.78 5.37
CA ILE A 358 -9.86 -14.79 6.33
C ILE A 358 -9.66 -16.23 5.84
N LYS A 359 -9.52 -16.47 4.54
CA LYS A 359 -9.34 -17.84 3.99
C LYS A 359 -8.03 -18.54 4.39
N ASP A 360 -7.05 -17.80 4.87
CA ASP A 360 -5.76 -18.33 5.32
C ASP A 360 -5.77 -18.82 6.80
N LEU A 361 -6.89 -18.75 7.48
CA LEU A 361 -7.06 -19.23 8.85
C LEU A 361 -7.38 -20.73 8.92
N ASP A 362 -7.09 -21.37 10.06
CA ASP A 362 -7.54 -22.73 10.29
C ASP A 362 -9.08 -22.82 10.34
N GLU A 363 -9.63 -24.03 10.12
CA GLU A 363 -11.10 -24.23 10.02
C GLU A 363 -11.87 -23.79 11.27
N GLN A 364 -11.30 -23.82 12.46
CA GLN A 364 -11.97 -23.39 13.69
C GLN A 364 -12.02 -21.87 13.83
N GLN A 365 -10.93 -21.23 13.50
CA GLN A 365 -10.82 -19.76 13.47
C GLN A 365 -11.72 -19.19 12.37
N PHE A 366 -11.74 -19.85 11.19
CA PHE A 366 -12.62 -19.49 10.09
C PHE A 366 -14.10 -19.60 10.48
N SER A 367 -14.54 -20.69 11.11
CA SER A 367 -15.93 -20.88 11.54
C SER A 367 -16.38 -19.84 12.56
N SER A 368 -15.50 -19.42 13.46
CA SER A 368 -15.81 -18.36 14.44
C SER A 368 -16.07 -17.02 13.76
N ILE A 369 -15.21 -16.63 12.81
CA ILE A 369 -15.33 -15.37 12.05
C ILE A 369 -16.49 -15.44 11.05
N GLU A 370 -16.68 -16.59 10.37
CA GLU A 370 -17.80 -16.78 9.46
C GLU A 370 -19.15 -16.64 10.18
N ASN A 371 -19.27 -17.14 11.41
CA ASN A 371 -20.48 -16.98 12.20
C ASN A 371 -20.75 -15.52 12.57
N VAL A 372 -19.73 -14.76 12.96
CA VAL A 372 -19.84 -13.32 13.26
C VAL A 372 -20.23 -12.54 11.99
N VAL A 373 -19.64 -12.88 10.84
CA VAL A 373 -19.95 -12.26 9.54
C VAL A 373 -21.38 -12.59 9.12
N ARG A 374 -21.81 -13.89 9.22
CA ARG A 374 -23.15 -14.32 8.87
C ARG A 374 -24.23 -13.73 9.77
N GLU A 375 -23.98 -13.64 11.06
CA GLU A 375 -24.92 -13.07 12.03
C GLU A 375 -25.18 -11.59 11.74
N ARG A 376 -24.17 -10.86 11.33
CA ARG A 376 -24.30 -9.45 10.91
C ARG A 376 -24.98 -9.29 9.58
N LEU A 377 -24.58 -10.07 8.56
CA LEU A 377 -25.24 -10.04 7.26
C LEU A 377 -26.73 -10.42 7.34
N SER A 378 -27.10 -11.32 8.28
CA SER A 378 -28.49 -11.70 8.49
C SER A 378 -29.32 -10.64 9.23
N THR A 379 -28.71 -9.86 10.15
CA THR A 379 -29.35 -8.76 10.83
C THR A 379 -29.64 -7.58 9.89
N ASP A 380 -28.73 -7.31 8.96
CA ASP A 380 -28.93 -6.24 7.96
C ASP A 380 -29.97 -6.60 6.89
N ILE A 381 -30.03 -7.88 6.47
CA ILE A 381 -31.07 -8.35 5.54
C ILE A 381 -32.47 -8.32 6.17
N SER A 382 -32.58 -8.55 7.47
CA SER A 382 -33.86 -8.49 8.19
C SER A 382 -34.37 -7.06 8.43
N SER A 383 -33.45 -6.07 8.43
CA SER A 383 -33.79 -4.63 8.51
C SER A 383 -34.18 -4.02 7.15
N LEU A 384 -34.05 -4.79 6.07
CA LEU A 384 -34.37 -4.41 4.67
C LEU A 384 -35.70 -5.00 4.19
N ARG A 385 -36.42 -5.76 5.01
CA ARG A 385 -37.80 -6.23 4.81
C ARG A 385 -38.75 -5.45 5.71
#